data_4565d835a8b7d70866e6d6689a92cc99
#
_entry.id   4565d835a8b7d70866e6d6689a92cc99
#
_cell.length_a   1.000
_cell.length_b   1.000
_cell.length_c   1.000
_cell.angle_alpha   90.00
_cell.angle_beta   90.00
_cell.angle_gamma   90.00
#
_symmetry.space_group_name_H-M   'P 1'
#
loop_
_entity.id
_entity.type
_entity.pdbx_description
1 polymer ?
#
loop_
_entity_poly.entity_id
_entity_poly.type
_entity_poly.pdbx_seq_one_letter_code
_entity_poly.pdbx_strand_id
1 'polypeptide(L)'
;MKERFRQLRMGFQNTLSFLGDIVILNLLFFICSLPIVTIGAAATACYAGVSRTLQKKETGLVFREFFADFRAAFRQATAGWLLQIGAFLILAGDIWFAVVYSEPSNKFFLIFAIVVGAGILLASLWFYPLVARFQNKLKVQLKNAFLLAFAQFPRTLFALLLWVCTLGLPLFVFEVLTYYG
;
A
#
# COMPACT_ATOMS: atom_id res chain seq x y z
N MET A 1 44.51 -5.64 -7.09
CA MET A 1 43.61 -6.81 -7.17
C MET A 1 42.82 -7.03 -5.87
N LYS A 2 43.45 -7.05 -4.68
CA LYS A 2 42.77 -7.23 -3.38
C LYS A 2 41.70 -6.18 -3.03
N GLU A 3 41.91 -4.92 -3.40
CA GLU A 3 40.94 -3.83 -3.17
C GLU A 3 39.66 -4.00 -3.99
N ARG A 4 39.74 -4.43 -5.26
CA ARG A 4 38.56 -4.74 -6.08
C ARG A 4 37.74 -5.89 -5.51
N PHE A 5 38.42 -6.95 -5.06
CA PHE A 5 37.72 -8.07 -4.40
C PHE A 5 37.03 -7.65 -3.09
N ARG A 6 37.66 -6.77 -2.31
CA ARG A 6 37.05 -6.23 -1.08
C ARG A 6 35.82 -5.38 -1.38
N GLN A 7 35.88 -4.50 -2.40
CA GLN A 7 34.74 -3.69 -2.82
C GLN A 7 33.57 -4.54 -3.35
N LEU A 8 33.86 -5.56 -4.16
CA LEU A 8 32.83 -6.50 -4.65
C LEU A 8 32.19 -7.27 -3.50
N ARG A 9 32.98 -7.73 -2.53
CA ARG A 9 32.47 -8.45 -1.34
C ARG A 9 31.60 -7.55 -0.48
N MET A 10 32.02 -6.31 -0.22
CA MET A 10 31.22 -5.34 0.55
C MET A 10 29.93 -4.98 -0.20
N GLY A 11 29.99 -4.80 -1.51
CA GLY A 11 28.80 -4.57 -2.34
C GLY A 11 27.81 -5.74 -2.25
N PHE A 12 28.30 -6.97 -2.36
CA PHE A 12 27.47 -8.17 -2.27
C PHE A 12 26.86 -8.36 -0.87
N GLN A 13 27.64 -8.14 0.20
CA GLN A 13 27.12 -8.21 1.57
C GLN A 13 26.04 -7.16 1.84
N ASN A 14 26.25 -5.93 1.35
CA ASN A 14 25.23 -4.86 1.48
C ASN A 14 23.94 -5.19 0.72
N THR A 15 24.05 -5.82 -0.47
CA THR A 15 22.89 -6.25 -1.24
C THR A 15 22.15 -7.39 -0.55
N LEU A 16 22.86 -8.35 0.02
CA LEU A 16 22.24 -9.45 0.78
C LEU A 16 21.52 -8.94 2.04
N SER A 17 22.14 -8.03 2.80
CA SER A 17 21.51 -7.42 3.96
C SER A 17 20.24 -6.65 3.55
N PHE A 18 20.32 -5.89 2.47
CA PHE A 18 19.16 -5.16 1.92
C PHE A 18 17.99 -6.09 1.58
N LEU A 19 18.27 -7.21 0.91
CA LEU A 19 17.23 -8.19 0.57
C LEU A 19 16.68 -8.85 1.84
N GLY A 20 17.53 -9.17 2.81
CA GLY A 20 17.13 -9.73 4.10
C GLY A 20 16.18 -8.80 4.85
N ASP A 21 16.50 -7.52 4.92
CA ASP A 21 15.67 -6.50 5.58
C ASP A 21 14.29 -6.40 4.93
N ILE A 22 14.23 -6.40 3.59
CA ILE A 22 12.95 -6.37 2.85
C ILE A 22 12.13 -7.62 3.14
N VAL A 23 12.74 -8.80 3.16
CA VAL A 23 12.03 -10.06 3.47
C VAL A 23 11.46 -10.02 4.89
N ILE A 24 12.25 -9.56 5.86
CA ILE A 24 11.81 -9.42 7.26
C ILE A 24 10.64 -8.43 7.34
N LEU A 25 10.72 -7.26 6.69
CA LEU A 25 9.65 -6.27 6.67
C LEU A 25 8.36 -6.81 6.08
N ASN A 26 8.45 -7.58 4.99
CA ASN A 26 7.27 -8.23 4.39
C ASN A 26 6.67 -9.28 5.32
N LEU A 27 7.49 -10.10 5.96
CA LEU A 27 7.03 -11.11 6.92
C LEU A 27 6.29 -10.44 8.10
N LEU A 28 6.88 -9.38 8.66
CA LEU A 28 6.25 -8.60 9.73
C LEU A 28 4.94 -7.96 9.27
N PHE A 29 4.91 -7.44 8.05
CA PHE A 29 3.69 -6.92 7.45
C PHE A 29 2.60 -7.98 7.40
N PHE A 30 2.88 -9.19 6.89
CA PHE A 30 1.91 -10.27 6.84
C PHE A 30 1.38 -10.66 8.22
N ILE A 31 2.27 -10.85 9.19
CA ILE A 31 1.90 -11.22 10.57
C ILE A 31 1.03 -10.14 11.21
N CYS A 32 1.42 -8.87 11.08
CA CYS A 32 0.67 -7.75 11.66
C CYS A 32 -0.61 -7.41 10.88
N SER A 33 -0.79 -7.93 9.67
CA SER A 33 -2.00 -7.76 8.85
C SER A 33 -3.05 -8.83 9.07
N LEU A 34 -2.74 -9.89 9.85
CA LEU A 34 -3.71 -10.94 10.17
C LEU A 34 -5.01 -10.37 10.78
N PRO A 35 -5.00 -9.42 11.71
CA PRO A 35 -6.20 -8.67 12.03
C PRO A 35 -6.45 -7.63 10.94
N ILE A 36 -7.57 -7.74 10.22
CA ILE A 36 -7.95 -6.83 9.12
C ILE A 36 -7.87 -5.36 9.53
N VAL A 37 -8.16 -5.06 10.79
CA VAL A 37 -8.14 -3.70 11.37
C VAL A 37 -6.74 -3.08 11.35
N THR A 38 -5.69 -3.87 11.47
CA THR A 38 -4.31 -3.40 11.61
C THR A 38 -3.54 -3.27 10.28
N ILE A 39 -4.15 -3.65 9.16
CA ILE A 39 -3.53 -3.59 7.82
C ILE A 39 -2.96 -2.19 7.52
N GLY A 40 -3.72 -1.13 7.85
CA GLY A 40 -3.27 0.25 7.62
C GLY A 40 -2.01 0.61 8.41
N ALA A 41 -1.94 0.21 9.68
CA ALA A 41 -0.76 0.44 10.52
C ALA A 41 0.44 -0.39 10.05
N ALA A 42 0.22 -1.65 9.67
CA ALA A 42 1.24 -2.54 9.13
C ALA A 42 1.81 -2.01 7.81
N ALA A 43 0.95 -1.53 6.90
CA ALA A 43 1.37 -0.93 5.63
C ALA A 43 2.22 0.34 5.84
N THR A 44 1.83 1.20 6.79
CA THR A 44 2.57 2.40 7.13
C THR A 44 3.96 2.08 7.71
N ALA A 45 4.04 1.11 8.63
CA ALA A 45 5.30 0.68 9.22
C ALA A 45 6.23 0.00 8.19
N CYS A 46 5.67 -0.84 7.32
CA CYS A 46 6.40 -1.47 6.23
C CYS A 46 6.98 -0.41 5.27
N TYR A 47 6.19 0.58 4.87
CA TYR A 47 6.67 1.68 4.03
C TYR A 47 7.80 2.47 4.70
N ALA A 48 7.67 2.79 5.99
CA ALA A 48 8.71 3.49 6.75
C ALA A 48 10.01 2.68 6.78
N GLY A 49 9.93 1.38 7.06
CA GLY A 49 11.07 0.47 7.07
C GLY A 49 11.76 0.39 5.71
N VAL A 50 11.01 0.09 4.64
CA VAL A 50 11.54 0.03 3.27
C VAL A 50 12.18 1.37 2.86
N SER A 51 11.55 2.50 3.21
CA SER A 51 12.10 3.82 2.90
C SER A 51 13.44 4.09 3.60
N ARG A 52 13.64 3.60 4.84
CA ARG A 52 14.92 3.69 5.56
C ARG A 52 15.99 2.79 4.92
N THR A 53 15.64 1.55 4.62
CA THR A 53 16.54 0.60 3.98
C THR A 53 17.03 1.11 2.62
N LEU A 54 16.13 1.68 1.80
CA LEU A 54 16.49 2.31 0.53
C LEU A 54 17.42 3.53 0.68
N GLN A 55 17.27 4.30 1.75
CA GLN A 55 18.14 5.45 2.04
C GLN A 55 19.49 5.06 2.65
N LYS A 56 19.78 3.76 2.77
CA LYS A 56 21.01 3.23 3.40
C LYS A 56 21.31 3.85 4.77
N LYS A 57 20.27 4.24 5.49
CA LYS A 57 20.43 4.62 6.88
C LYS A 57 20.74 3.35 7.64
N GLU A 58 21.90 3.31 8.31
CA GLU A 58 22.23 2.24 9.22
C GLU A 58 21.10 2.14 10.25
N THR A 59 20.27 1.16 10.06
CA THR A 59 19.14 0.90 10.92
C THR A 59 19.59 -0.14 11.94
N GLY A 60 19.17 0.04 13.16
CA GLY A 60 19.34 -0.95 14.19
C GLY A 60 18.60 -2.26 13.84
N LEU A 61 18.01 -2.91 14.82
CA LEU A 61 17.20 -4.10 14.55
C LEU A 61 15.92 -3.70 13.80
N VAL A 62 15.81 -4.07 12.51
CA VAL A 62 14.66 -3.81 11.61
C VAL A 62 13.33 -4.15 12.29
N PHE A 63 13.30 -5.25 13.03
CA PHE A 63 12.17 -5.71 13.82
C PHE A 63 11.71 -4.65 14.85
N ARG A 64 12.63 -4.11 15.64
CA ARG A 64 12.33 -3.13 16.69
C ARG A 64 11.82 -1.83 16.10
N GLU A 65 12.41 -1.39 15.00
CA GLU A 65 12.01 -0.17 14.30
C GLU A 65 10.63 -0.32 13.66
N PHE A 66 10.34 -1.47 13.05
CA PHE A 66 9.02 -1.77 12.51
C PHE A 66 7.92 -1.63 13.59
N PHE A 67 8.12 -2.24 14.77
CA PHE A 67 7.13 -2.14 15.84
C PHE A 67 7.03 -0.74 16.44
N ALA A 68 8.11 0.02 16.47
CA ALA A 68 8.08 1.42 16.89
C ALA A 68 7.22 2.26 15.93
N ASP A 69 7.42 2.12 14.62
CA ASP A 69 6.62 2.80 13.60
C ASP A 69 5.18 2.33 13.58
N PHE A 70 4.96 1.03 13.69
CA PHE A 70 3.64 0.43 13.79
C PHE A 70 2.83 1.06 14.93
N ARG A 71 3.44 1.13 16.12
CA ARG A 71 2.80 1.70 17.32
C ARG A 71 2.57 3.21 17.17
N ALA A 72 3.52 3.93 16.61
CA ALA A 72 3.42 5.37 16.40
C ALA A 72 2.31 5.73 15.41
N ALA A 73 2.19 4.97 14.30
CA ALA A 73 1.20 5.21 13.27
C ALA A 73 -0.16 4.54 13.54
N PHE A 74 -0.24 3.61 14.51
CA PHE A 74 -1.38 2.71 14.72
C PHE A 74 -2.72 3.44 14.71
N ARG A 75 -2.87 4.44 15.58
CA ARG A 75 -4.14 5.15 15.74
C ARG A 75 -4.59 5.87 14.47
N GLN A 76 -3.67 6.50 13.78
CA GLN A 76 -3.96 7.33 12.61
C GLN A 76 -4.14 6.49 11.35
N ALA A 77 -3.25 5.54 11.12
CA ALA A 77 -3.31 4.65 9.97
C ALA A 77 -4.53 3.70 10.04
N THR A 78 -4.83 3.18 11.22
CA THR A 78 -6.01 2.34 11.45
C THR A 78 -7.31 3.13 11.24
N ALA A 79 -7.40 4.37 11.75
CA ALA A 79 -8.57 5.21 11.53
C ALA A 79 -8.77 5.51 10.03
N GLY A 80 -7.69 5.81 9.30
CA GLY A 80 -7.75 6.00 7.85
C GLY A 80 -8.17 4.75 7.09
N TRP A 81 -7.66 3.58 7.50
CA TRP A 81 -8.01 2.29 6.92
C TRP A 81 -9.49 1.94 7.13
N LEU A 82 -10.01 2.10 8.35
CA LEU A 82 -11.42 1.86 8.65
C LEU A 82 -12.35 2.79 7.88
N LEU A 83 -11.98 4.07 7.75
CA LEU A 83 -12.73 5.02 6.94
C LEU A 83 -12.74 4.60 5.46
N GLN A 84 -11.64 4.08 4.97
CA GLN A 84 -11.50 3.58 3.60
C GLN A 84 -12.34 2.31 3.38
N ILE A 85 -12.30 1.34 4.30
CA ILE A 85 -13.17 0.15 4.24
C ILE A 85 -14.64 0.57 4.25
N GLY A 86 -15.03 1.48 5.14
CA GLY A 86 -16.41 1.99 5.19
C GLY A 86 -16.85 2.60 3.87
N ALA A 87 -16.01 3.41 3.25
CA ALA A 87 -16.29 3.99 1.93
C ALA A 87 -16.43 2.92 0.83
N PHE A 88 -15.56 1.91 0.82
CA PHE A 88 -15.67 0.80 -0.14
C PHE A 88 -16.90 -0.07 0.09
N LEU A 89 -17.33 -0.28 1.33
CA LEU A 89 -18.56 -1.02 1.63
C LEU A 89 -19.79 -0.27 1.11
N ILE A 90 -19.84 1.05 1.27
CA ILE A 90 -20.91 1.89 0.71
C ILE A 90 -20.93 1.77 -0.82
N LEU A 91 -19.78 1.95 -1.47
CA LEU A 91 -19.68 1.84 -2.93
C LEU A 91 -20.03 0.44 -3.44
N ALA A 92 -19.66 -0.61 -2.70
CA ALA A 92 -20.05 -1.98 -3.05
C ALA A 92 -21.57 -2.18 -2.96
N GLY A 93 -22.22 -1.57 -1.96
CA GLY A 93 -23.68 -1.53 -1.86
C GLY A 93 -24.33 -0.81 -3.03
N ASP A 94 -23.80 0.34 -3.43
CA ASP A 94 -24.29 1.11 -4.57
C ASP A 94 -24.16 0.32 -5.90
N ILE A 95 -23.01 -0.34 -6.09
CA ILE A 95 -22.77 -1.19 -7.26
C ILE A 95 -23.73 -2.39 -7.27
N TRP A 96 -23.88 -3.06 -6.12
CA TRP A 96 -24.82 -4.17 -5.97
C TRP A 96 -26.25 -3.75 -6.33
N PHE A 97 -26.71 -2.62 -5.80
CA PHE A 97 -28.02 -2.08 -6.09
C PHE A 97 -28.19 -1.77 -7.58
N ALA A 98 -27.20 -1.10 -8.19
CA ALA A 98 -27.24 -0.75 -9.61
C ALA A 98 -27.27 -1.98 -10.54
N VAL A 99 -26.63 -3.09 -10.14
CA VAL A 99 -26.60 -4.34 -10.92
C VAL A 99 -27.91 -5.11 -10.77
N VAL A 100 -28.45 -5.20 -9.55
CA VAL A 100 -29.67 -5.98 -9.26
C VAL A 100 -30.91 -5.32 -9.86
N TYR A 101 -31.00 -4.00 -9.79
CA TYR A 101 -32.15 -3.25 -10.28
C TYR A 101 -31.91 -2.60 -11.65
N SER A 102 -31.40 -3.31 -12.62
CA SER A 102 -30.96 -2.99 -13.99
C SER A 102 -31.76 -1.93 -14.78
N GLU A 103 -32.13 -0.82 -14.16
CA GLU A 103 -32.78 0.30 -14.83
C GLU A 103 -31.77 1.23 -15.56
N PRO A 104 -32.11 1.86 -16.68
CA PRO A 104 -31.20 2.74 -17.41
C PRO A 104 -30.63 3.90 -16.58
N SER A 105 -31.40 4.41 -15.60
CA SER A 105 -30.98 5.44 -14.64
C SER A 105 -29.85 4.97 -13.71
N ASN A 106 -29.76 3.68 -13.44
CA ASN A 106 -28.77 3.12 -12.51
C ASN A 106 -27.36 3.10 -13.08
N LYS A 107 -27.19 3.21 -14.41
CA LYS A 107 -25.86 3.33 -15.05
C LYS A 107 -25.10 4.57 -14.59
N PHE A 108 -25.79 5.65 -14.29
CA PHE A 108 -25.18 6.86 -13.74
C PHE A 108 -24.56 6.59 -12.36
N PHE A 109 -25.28 5.90 -11.47
CA PHE A 109 -24.78 5.53 -10.14
C PHE A 109 -23.57 4.59 -10.23
N LEU A 110 -23.59 3.65 -11.18
CA LEU A 110 -22.46 2.73 -11.40
C LEU A 110 -21.20 3.52 -11.85
N ILE A 111 -21.32 4.40 -12.80
CA ILE A 111 -20.19 5.23 -13.27
C ILE A 111 -19.69 6.10 -12.12
N PHE A 112 -20.57 6.73 -11.36
CA PHE A 112 -20.23 7.55 -10.21
C PHE A 112 -19.47 6.74 -9.16
N ALA A 113 -19.96 5.56 -8.80
CA ALA A 113 -19.30 4.67 -7.82
C ALA A 113 -17.90 4.25 -8.28
N ILE A 114 -17.73 3.93 -9.58
CA ILE A 114 -16.41 3.57 -10.14
C ILE A 114 -15.46 4.77 -10.06
N VAL A 115 -15.88 5.96 -10.44
CA VAL A 115 -15.05 7.18 -10.43
C VAL A 115 -14.63 7.54 -9.00
N VAL A 116 -15.58 7.52 -8.05
CA VAL A 116 -15.30 7.81 -6.64
C VAL A 116 -14.39 6.73 -6.05
N GLY A 117 -14.65 5.47 -6.34
CA GLY A 117 -13.82 4.34 -5.88
C GLY A 117 -12.38 4.44 -6.40
N ALA A 118 -12.21 4.77 -7.68
CA ALA A 118 -10.90 5.04 -8.26
C ALA A 118 -10.18 6.19 -7.55
N GLY A 119 -10.88 7.29 -7.26
CA GLY A 119 -10.34 8.42 -6.51
C GLY A 119 -9.86 8.04 -5.10
N ILE A 120 -10.63 7.21 -4.39
CA ILE A 120 -10.25 6.69 -3.07
C ILE A 120 -9.02 5.79 -3.17
N LEU A 121 -8.94 4.90 -4.17
CA LEU A 121 -7.77 4.06 -4.41
C LEU A 121 -6.52 4.88 -4.68
N LEU A 122 -6.61 5.88 -5.56
CA LEU A 122 -5.49 6.77 -5.88
C LEU A 122 -5.01 7.54 -4.65
N ALA A 123 -5.93 8.05 -3.82
CA ALA A 123 -5.58 8.72 -2.58
C ALA A 123 -4.91 7.78 -1.57
N SER A 124 -5.31 6.51 -1.53
CA SER A 124 -4.73 5.51 -0.63
C SER A 124 -3.25 5.29 -0.87
N LEU A 125 -2.80 5.31 -2.13
CA LEU A 125 -1.39 5.14 -2.48
C LEU A 125 -0.50 6.20 -1.83
N TRP A 126 -1.03 7.40 -1.60
CA TRP A 126 -0.29 8.50 -0.95
C TRP A 126 -0.55 8.61 0.54
N PHE A 127 -1.67 8.10 1.03
CA PHE A 127 -2.06 8.22 2.43
C PHE A 127 -1.06 7.56 3.38
N TYR A 128 -0.72 6.29 3.17
CA TYR A 128 0.21 5.56 4.05
C TYR A 128 1.64 6.12 4.04
N PRO A 129 2.23 6.49 2.88
CA PRO A 129 3.49 7.22 2.84
C PRO A 129 3.48 8.54 3.59
N LEU A 130 2.38 9.29 3.53
CA LEU A 130 2.24 10.56 4.25
C LEU A 130 2.15 10.34 5.76
N VAL A 131 1.38 9.34 6.22
CA VAL A 131 1.30 8.99 7.65
C VAL A 131 2.66 8.54 8.18
N ALA A 132 3.44 7.80 7.39
CA ALA A 132 4.78 7.36 7.76
C ALA A 132 5.79 8.51 7.94
N ARG A 133 5.61 9.59 7.18
CA ARG A 133 6.57 10.72 7.18
C ARG A 133 6.15 11.91 8.05
N PHE A 134 4.86 12.12 8.20
CA PHE A 134 4.32 13.34 8.82
C PHE A 134 3.27 13.02 9.88
N GLN A 135 3.49 13.52 11.09
CA GLN A 135 2.55 13.42 12.20
C GLN A 135 1.50 14.56 12.16
N ASN A 136 0.67 14.58 11.14
CA ASN A 136 -0.39 15.55 10.97
C ASN A 136 -1.75 14.99 11.42
N LYS A 137 -2.75 15.87 11.63
CA LYS A 137 -4.13 15.44 11.90
C LYS A 137 -4.70 14.62 10.72
N LEU A 138 -5.52 13.60 10.98
CA LEU A 138 -6.10 12.71 9.95
C LEU A 138 -6.74 13.46 8.78
N LYS A 139 -7.52 14.51 9.06
CA LYS A 139 -8.17 15.34 8.01
C LYS A 139 -7.16 16.00 7.07
N VAL A 140 -6.05 16.48 7.62
CA VAL A 140 -4.98 17.12 6.83
C VAL A 140 -4.25 16.07 5.98
N GLN A 141 -4.02 14.90 6.54
CA GLN A 141 -3.40 13.77 5.82
C GLN A 141 -4.27 13.33 4.64
N LEU A 142 -5.57 13.13 4.84
CA LEU A 142 -6.52 12.77 3.79
C LEU A 142 -6.57 13.82 2.67
N LYS A 143 -6.67 15.10 3.04
CA LYS A 143 -6.65 16.20 2.07
C LYS A 143 -5.35 16.20 1.26
N ASN A 144 -4.20 16.07 1.93
CA ASN A 144 -2.90 16.07 1.26
C ASN A 144 -2.71 14.82 0.38
N ALA A 145 -3.19 13.66 0.81
CA ALA A 145 -3.15 12.44 0.01
C ALA A 145 -3.96 12.59 -1.29
N PHE A 146 -5.14 13.17 -1.19
CA PHE A 146 -5.98 13.44 -2.36
C PHE A 146 -5.32 14.46 -3.29
N LEU A 147 -4.80 15.57 -2.74
CA LEU A 147 -4.11 16.60 -3.52
C LEU A 147 -2.88 16.03 -4.25
N LEU A 148 -2.07 15.20 -3.57
CA LEU A 148 -0.90 14.57 -4.16
C LEU A 148 -1.25 13.54 -5.23
N ALA A 149 -2.35 12.80 -5.06
CA ALA A 149 -2.84 11.86 -6.06
C ALA A 149 -3.13 12.56 -7.39
N PHE A 150 -3.71 13.75 -7.34
CA PHE A 150 -3.97 14.56 -8.54
C PHE A 150 -2.74 15.33 -9.02
N ALA A 151 -1.98 15.93 -8.12
CA ALA A 151 -0.78 16.71 -8.49
C ALA A 151 0.29 15.84 -9.17
N GLN A 152 0.39 14.56 -8.79
CA GLN A 152 1.33 13.61 -9.36
C GLN A 152 0.60 12.49 -10.15
N PHE A 153 -0.46 12.85 -10.85
CA PHE A 153 -1.31 11.91 -11.58
C PHE A 153 -0.53 10.87 -12.41
N PRO A 154 0.48 11.23 -13.26
CA PRO A 154 1.19 10.25 -14.06
C PRO A 154 1.97 9.22 -13.21
N ARG A 155 2.55 9.64 -12.08
CA ARG A 155 3.23 8.73 -11.15
C ARG A 155 2.25 7.83 -10.40
N THR A 156 1.11 8.39 -10.03
CA THR A 156 0.04 7.67 -9.32
C THR A 156 -0.57 6.61 -10.23
N LEU A 157 -0.80 6.96 -11.50
CA LEU A 157 -1.28 6.01 -12.51
C LEU A 157 -0.29 4.87 -12.75
N PHE A 158 0.99 5.18 -12.87
CA PHE A 158 2.05 4.17 -13.02
C PHE A 158 2.14 3.24 -11.81
N ALA A 159 2.07 3.78 -10.59
CA ALA A 159 2.05 2.99 -9.37
C ALA A 159 0.81 2.08 -9.28
N LEU A 160 -0.36 2.59 -9.67
CA LEU A 160 -1.59 1.80 -9.74
C LEU A 160 -1.46 0.67 -10.76
N LEU A 161 -0.90 0.95 -11.94
CA LEU A 161 -0.68 -0.04 -13.00
C LEU A 161 0.27 -1.15 -12.54
N LEU A 162 1.38 -0.79 -11.87
CA LEU A 162 2.28 -1.77 -11.26
C LEU A 162 1.56 -2.62 -10.21
N TRP A 163 0.73 -2.02 -9.38
CA TRP A 163 -0.03 -2.72 -8.35
C TRP A 163 -1.04 -3.71 -8.95
N VAL A 164 -1.78 -3.28 -9.97
CA VAL A 164 -2.72 -4.14 -10.72
C VAL A 164 -1.97 -5.28 -11.42
N CYS A 165 -0.84 -5.00 -12.07
CA CYS A 165 -0.02 -6.04 -12.70
C CYS A 165 0.50 -7.05 -11.68
N THR A 166 0.97 -6.59 -10.51
CA THR A 166 1.55 -7.47 -9.48
C THR A 166 0.50 -8.39 -8.84
N LEU A 167 -0.73 -7.92 -8.65
CA LEU A 167 -1.82 -8.72 -8.06
C LEU A 167 -2.68 -9.40 -9.12
N GLY A 168 -2.96 -8.73 -10.23
CA GLY A 168 -3.86 -9.22 -11.27
C GLY A 168 -3.24 -10.32 -12.11
N LEU A 169 -1.95 -10.23 -12.43
CA LEU A 169 -1.27 -11.19 -13.29
C LEU A 169 -1.19 -12.60 -12.66
N PRO A 170 -0.81 -12.77 -11.37
CA PRO A 170 -0.86 -14.08 -10.71
C PRO A 170 -2.26 -14.66 -10.61
N LEU A 171 -3.28 -13.81 -10.32
CA LEU A 171 -4.67 -14.26 -10.25
C LEU A 171 -5.17 -14.72 -11.62
N PHE A 172 -4.87 -13.96 -12.68
CA PHE A 172 -5.22 -14.33 -14.05
C PHE A 172 -4.53 -15.64 -14.48
N VAL A 173 -3.24 -15.80 -14.18
CA VAL A 173 -2.51 -17.04 -14.48
C VAL A 173 -3.10 -18.23 -13.71
N PHE A 174 -3.44 -18.02 -12.43
CA PHE A 174 -4.07 -19.05 -11.62
C PHE A 174 -5.44 -19.45 -12.17
N GLU A 175 -6.26 -18.49 -12.59
CA GLU A 175 -7.58 -18.74 -13.19
C GLU A 175 -7.47 -19.46 -14.52
N VAL A 176 -6.54 -19.07 -15.39
CA VAL A 176 -6.26 -19.75 -16.67
C VAL A 176 -5.78 -21.18 -16.44
N LEU A 177 -4.87 -21.42 -15.48
CA LEU A 177 -4.38 -22.75 -15.14
C LEU A 177 -5.48 -23.68 -14.57
N THR A 178 -6.42 -23.11 -13.79
CA THR A 178 -7.53 -23.89 -13.23
C THR A 178 -8.64 -24.18 -14.24
N TYR A 179 -8.76 -23.37 -15.30
CA TYR A 179 -9.82 -23.52 -16.30
C TYR A 179 -9.38 -24.39 -17.50
N TYR A 180 -8.08 -24.43 -17.83
CA TYR A 180 -7.52 -25.13 -18.99
C TYR A 180 -6.57 -26.28 -18.63
N GLY A 181 -6.27 -26.52 -17.34
CA GLY A 181 -5.48 -27.66 -16.84
C GLY A 181 -6.35 -28.70 -16.19
#